data_406ee467675588b245f616f8b81faf3a
#
_entry.id   406ee467675588b245f616f8b81faf3a
#
_cell.length_a   1.000
_cell.length_b   1.000
_cell.length_c   1.000
_cell.angle_alpha   90.00
_cell.angle_beta   90.00
_cell.angle_gamma   90.00
#
_symmetry.space_group_name_H-M   'P 1'
#
loop_
_entity.id
_entity.type
_entity.pdbx_description
1 polymer ?
#
loop_
_entity_poly.entity_id
_entity_poly.type
_entity_poly.pdbx_seq_one_letter_code
_entity_poly.pdbx_strand_id
1 'polypeptide(L)'
;MAVTESTMLELGHAAPDFSLPAANPAVDEHGKERRSLSDYEEAEALVVVFMCNHCPYVKHIEDALLEVARAYQERGVQFIGISANDAERYPDDSFESMAERAEKKNYPFPYLYDESQDVATAYRAACTPDFYVFDADRALAYRGRFDETRPDGADAHGGDLKHALDELLEAGEVTMEQRPSMGCNIKWKPEQAPAHAS
;
A
#
# COMPACT_ATOMS: atom_id res chain seq x y z
N MET A 1 -9.22 -1.50 -18.81
CA MET A 1 -8.20 -0.95 -17.86
C MET A 1 -6.86 -1.54 -18.28
N ALA A 2 -5.82 -0.72 -18.40
CA ALA A 2 -4.49 -1.25 -18.70
C ALA A 2 -3.93 -1.93 -17.44
N VAL A 3 -3.36 -3.11 -17.62
CA VAL A 3 -2.59 -3.79 -16.58
C VAL A 3 -1.20 -3.17 -16.59
N THR A 4 -0.71 -2.78 -15.43
CA THR A 4 0.56 -2.08 -15.25
C THR A 4 1.38 -2.82 -14.18
N GLU A 5 2.68 -2.93 -14.42
CA GLU A 5 3.63 -3.44 -13.44
C GLU A 5 4.22 -2.31 -12.61
N SER A 6 4.64 -2.61 -11.36
CA SER A 6 5.33 -1.66 -10.50
C SER A 6 6.71 -1.28 -11.07
N THR A 7 7.17 -0.08 -10.73
CA THR A 7 8.45 0.46 -11.25
C THR A 7 9.70 -0.17 -10.64
N MET A 8 9.55 -1.01 -9.62
CA MET A 8 10.64 -1.64 -8.89
C MET A 8 11.68 -0.63 -8.37
N LEU A 9 11.22 0.30 -7.51
CA LEU A 9 12.07 1.28 -6.83
C LEU A 9 13.32 0.61 -6.23
N GLU A 10 14.46 1.27 -6.25
CA GLU A 10 15.73 0.70 -5.80
C GLU A 10 15.70 0.36 -4.29
N LEU A 11 16.18 -0.84 -3.92
CA LEU A 11 16.28 -1.25 -2.51
C LEU A 11 17.24 -0.34 -1.74
N GLY A 12 16.97 -0.16 -0.45
CA GLY A 12 17.71 0.78 0.40
C GLY A 12 17.29 2.23 0.23
N HIS A 13 16.34 2.54 -0.68
CA HIS A 13 15.79 3.89 -0.80
C HIS A 13 15.06 4.29 0.47
N ALA A 14 15.33 5.48 0.99
CA ALA A 14 14.62 5.99 2.16
C ALA A 14 13.13 6.20 1.85
N ALA A 15 12.25 5.86 2.79
CA ALA A 15 10.83 6.10 2.65
C ALA A 15 10.55 7.59 2.37
N PRO A 16 9.91 7.94 1.26
CA PRO A 16 9.49 9.31 1.02
C PRO A 16 8.52 9.77 2.11
N ASP A 17 8.73 10.99 2.61
CA ASP A 17 7.87 11.57 3.64
C ASP A 17 6.46 11.83 3.10
N PHE A 18 5.48 11.77 4.00
CA PHE A 18 4.09 12.10 3.70
C PHE A 18 3.39 12.68 4.92
N SER A 19 2.33 13.43 4.66
CA SER A 19 1.34 13.84 5.65
C SER A 19 -0.02 13.89 4.96
N LEU A 20 -0.83 12.86 5.15
CA LEU A 20 -2.08 12.63 4.41
C LEU A 20 -3.30 12.51 5.34
N PRO A 21 -4.49 12.93 4.90
CA PRO A 21 -5.73 12.70 5.66
C PRO A 21 -6.07 11.20 5.69
N ALA A 22 -6.55 10.73 6.85
CA ALA A 22 -7.01 9.37 7.06
C ALA A 22 -8.52 9.30 6.91
N ALA A 23 -9.01 8.43 6.03
CA ALA A 23 -10.43 8.19 5.84
C ALA A 23 -11.09 7.43 7.01
N ASN A 24 -10.27 6.72 7.80
CA ASN A 24 -10.69 5.96 8.99
C ASN A 24 -9.83 6.32 10.22
N PRO A 25 -9.86 7.56 10.70
CA PRO A 25 -8.94 8.05 11.74
C PRO A 25 -9.04 7.30 13.08
N ALA A 26 -10.19 6.67 13.36
CA ALA A 26 -10.43 5.91 14.59
C ALA A 26 -9.91 4.46 14.55
N VAL A 27 -9.14 4.08 13.52
CA VAL A 27 -8.64 2.70 13.36
C VAL A 27 -7.69 2.26 14.47
N ASP A 28 -7.03 3.18 15.11
CA ASP A 28 -6.10 2.96 16.22
C ASP A 28 -6.30 3.99 17.35
N GLU A 29 -5.61 3.78 18.47
CA GLU A 29 -5.69 4.65 19.65
C GLU A 29 -5.20 6.09 19.43
N HIS A 30 -4.45 6.35 18.35
CA HIS A 30 -3.97 7.70 18.03
C HIS A 30 -5.09 8.62 17.56
N GLY A 31 -6.12 8.09 16.88
CA GLY A 31 -7.30 8.83 16.43
C GLY A 31 -7.00 10.05 15.56
N LYS A 32 -5.80 10.11 14.93
CA LYS A 32 -5.38 11.28 14.16
C LYS A 32 -6.10 11.35 12.83
N GLU A 33 -6.66 12.51 12.51
CA GLU A 33 -7.27 12.78 11.19
C GLU A 33 -6.24 12.83 10.05
N ARG A 34 -4.97 13.10 10.37
CA ARG A 34 -3.84 13.05 9.43
C ARG A 34 -2.75 12.14 9.98
N ARG A 35 -2.12 11.41 9.07
CA ARG A 35 -0.99 10.54 9.37
C ARG A 35 0.24 11.00 8.59
N SER A 36 1.37 10.95 9.26
CA SER A 36 2.68 11.27 8.71
C SER A 36 3.62 10.09 8.86
N LEU A 37 4.68 10.02 8.06
CA LEU A 37 5.68 8.97 8.16
C LEU A 37 6.27 8.87 9.58
N SER A 38 6.45 10.02 10.26
CA SER A 38 6.95 10.10 11.64
C SER A 38 6.04 9.44 12.69
N ASP A 39 4.78 9.19 12.39
CA ASP A 39 3.89 8.46 13.31
C ASP A 39 4.25 6.97 13.44
N TYR A 40 5.14 6.47 12.59
CA TYR A 40 5.53 5.06 12.49
C TYR A 40 7.01 4.80 12.86
N GLU A 41 7.71 5.78 13.45
CA GLU A 41 9.15 5.68 13.77
C GLU A 41 9.50 4.49 14.67
N GLU A 42 8.60 4.08 15.57
CA GLU A 42 8.79 2.97 16.50
C GLU A 42 8.46 1.58 15.91
N ALA A 43 7.98 1.51 14.65
CA ALA A 43 7.61 0.24 14.04
C ALA A 43 8.84 -0.56 13.60
N GLU A 44 8.84 -1.87 13.87
CA GLU A 44 9.88 -2.81 13.40
C GLU A 44 9.95 -2.87 11.87
N ALA A 45 8.82 -2.72 11.21
CA ALA A 45 8.72 -2.55 9.76
C ALA A 45 7.45 -1.78 9.40
N LEU A 46 7.47 -1.10 8.26
CA LEU A 46 6.33 -0.36 7.72
C LEU A 46 5.97 -0.88 6.33
N VAL A 47 4.74 -1.35 6.18
CA VAL A 47 4.16 -1.71 4.88
C VAL A 47 3.32 -0.56 4.36
N VAL A 48 3.70 -0.02 3.21
CA VAL A 48 2.91 0.96 2.46
C VAL A 48 2.32 0.25 1.24
N VAL A 49 1.01 0.31 1.08
CA VAL A 49 0.33 -0.24 -0.09
C VAL A 49 -0.47 0.85 -0.81
N PHE A 50 -0.12 1.11 -2.07
CA PHE A 50 -1.00 1.91 -2.93
C PHE A 50 -2.16 1.05 -3.39
N MET A 51 -3.38 1.44 -3.03
CA MET A 51 -4.60 0.68 -3.28
C MET A 51 -5.77 1.61 -3.56
N CYS A 52 -6.88 1.06 -4.04
CA CYS A 52 -8.09 1.83 -4.29
C CYS A 52 -9.34 0.95 -4.21
N ASN A 53 -10.51 1.56 -4.17
CA ASN A 53 -11.75 0.83 -3.95
C ASN A 53 -12.26 0.06 -5.17
N HIS A 54 -12.04 0.57 -6.38
CA HIS A 54 -12.66 0.01 -7.58
C HIS A 54 -11.82 -1.05 -8.30
N CYS A 55 -10.48 -1.12 -8.04
CA CYS A 55 -9.58 -2.01 -8.74
C CYS A 55 -9.89 -3.50 -8.45
N PRO A 56 -10.12 -4.35 -9.47
CA PRO A 56 -10.36 -5.77 -9.26
C PRO A 56 -9.17 -6.52 -8.64
N TYR A 57 -7.94 -6.09 -8.90
CA TYR A 57 -6.74 -6.66 -8.28
C TYR A 57 -6.67 -6.36 -6.78
N VAL A 58 -7.07 -5.14 -6.36
CA VAL A 58 -7.18 -4.81 -4.94
C VAL A 58 -8.29 -5.62 -4.29
N LYS A 59 -9.47 -5.69 -4.91
CA LYS A 59 -10.61 -6.48 -4.39
C LYS A 59 -10.27 -7.96 -4.25
N HIS A 60 -9.44 -8.50 -5.13
CA HIS A 60 -9.00 -9.89 -5.10
C HIS A 60 -8.16 -10.21 -3.85
N ILE A 61 -7.23 -9.32 -3.49
CA ILE A 61 -6.32 -9.55 -2.36
C ILE A 61 -6.83 -9.00 -1.04
N GLU A 62 -7.87 -8.17 -1.03
CA GLU A 62 -8.27 -7.34 0.10
C GLU A 62 -8.46 -8.15 1.40
N ASP A 63 -9.27 -9.18 1.37
CA ASP A 63 -9.57 -9.95 2.58
C ASP A 63 -8.31 -10.63 3.14
N ALA A 64 -7.47 -11.22 2.27
CA ALA A 64 -6.20 -11.81 2.67
C ALA A 64 -5.20 -10.74 3.17
N LEU A 65 -5.18 -9.55 2.56
CA LEU A 65 -4.35 -8.43 3.04
C LEU A 65 -4.73 -8.00 4.46
N LEU A 66 -6.03 -7.90 4.75
CA LEU A 66 -6.51 -7.54 6.09
C LEU A 66 -6.13 -8.59 7.14
N GLU A 67 -6.16 -9.89 6.79
CA GLU A 67 -5.72 -10.98 7.66
C GLU A 67 -4.20 -10.91 7.90
N VAL A 68 -3.41 -10.74 6.84
CA VAL A 68 -1.95 -10.56 6.95
C VAL A 68 -1.61 -9.35 7.82
N ALA A 69 -2.27 -8.22 7.61
CA ALA A 69 -2.03 -7.02 8.41
C ALA A 69 -2.28 -7.27 9.90
N ARG A 70 -3.40 -7.88 10.28
CA ARG A 70 -3.70 -8.21 11.68
C ARG A 70 -2.63 -9.10 12.31
N ALA A 71 -2.21 -10.15 11.59
CA ALA A 71 -1.23 -11.11 12.09
C ALA A 71 0.16 -10.47 12.31
N TYR A 72 0.58 -9.58 11.41
CA TYR A 72 1.91 -8.97 11.49
C TYR A 72 1.94 -7.72 12.37
N GLN A 73 0.82 -7.04 12.60
CA GLN A 73 0.73 -5.97 13.60
C GLN A 73 1.07 -6.46 15.01
N GLU A 74 0.70 -7.69 15.35
CA GLU A 74 1.09 -8.34 16.62
C GLU A 74 2.62 -8.57 16.73
N ARG A 75 3.34 -8.48 15.61
CA ARG A 75 4.80 -8.63 15.50
C ARG A 75 5.53 -7.29 15.31
N GLY A 76 4.85 -6.15 15.54
CA GLY A 76 5.45 -4.81 15.42
C GLY A 76 5.47 -4.22 14.02
N VAL A 77 4.87 -4.88 13.02
CA VAL A 77 4.75 -4.33 11.67
C VAL A 77 3.56 -3.39 11.59
N GLN A 78 3.76 -2.20 11.07
CA GLN A 78 2.67 -1.27 10.79
C GLN A 78 2.29 -1.31 9.30
N PHE A 79 1.01 -1.10 9.02
CA PHE A 79 0.47 -1.06 7.66
C PHE A 79 -0.21 0.27 7.39
N ILE A 80 -0.10 0.77 6.17
CA ILE A 80 -0.86 1.92 5.65
C ILE A 80 -1.32 1.63 4.23
N GLY A 81 -2.60 1.89 3.97
CA GLY A 81 -3.12 1.95 2.60
C GLY A 81 -3.14 3.39 2.12
N ILE A 82 -2.75 3.64 0.87
CA ILE A 82 -2.82 4.97 0.25
C ILE A 82 -3.60 4.88 -1.05
N SER A 83 -4.65 5.69 -1.19
CA SER A 83 -5.33 5.91 -2.47
C SER A 83 -4.89 7.24 -3.07
N ALA A 84 -4.46 7.20 -4.32
CA ALA A 84 -4.01 8.36 -5.09
C ALA A 84 -4.81 8.53 -6.40
N ASN A 85 -5.94 7.85 -6.53
CA ASN A 85 -6.75 7.97 -7.74
C ASN A 85 -7.50 9.31 -7.81
N ASP A 86 -7.65 9.83 -9.02
CA ASP A 86 -8.47 11.00 -9.32
C ASP A 86 -9.94 10.71 -9.02
N ALA A 87 -10.40 11.12 -7.83
CA ALA A 87 -11.75 10.87 -7.34
C ALA A 87 -12.83 11.68 -8.11
N GLU A 88 -12.48 12.76 -8.80
CA GLU A 88 -13.44 13.49 -9.64
C GLU A 88 -13.89 12.63 -10.82
N ARG A 89 -12.96 11.86 -11.40
CA ARG A 89 -13.21 10.97 -12.53
C ARG A 89 -13.61 9.56 -12.10
N TYR A 90 -13.24 9.16 -10.87
CA TYR A 90 -13.48 7.84 -10.29
C TYR A 90 -14.08 7.98 -8.88
N PRO A 91 -15.40 8.34 -8.77
CA PRO A 91 -16.05 8.64 -7.48
C PRO A 91 -16.04 7.48 -6.47
N ASP A 92 -15.91 6.24 -6.93
CA ASP A 92 -15.75 5.07 -6.06
C ASP A 92 -14.49 5.15 -5.18
N ASP A 93 -13.52 5.99 -5.53
CA ASP A 93 -12.28 6.22 -4.80
C ASP A 93 -12.29 7.57 -4.06
N SER A 94 -13.45 8.22 -3.90
CA SER A 94 -13.58 9.43 -3.09
C SER A 94 -13.24 9.16 -1.63
N PHE A 95 -12.89 10.22 -0.90
CA PHE A 95 -12.56 10.13 0.54
C PHE A 95 -13.70 9.50 1.35
N GLU A 96 -14.95 9.87 1.04
CA GLU A 96 -16.15 9.32 1.67
C GLU A 96 -16.30 7.82 1.36
N SER A 97 -16.13 7.42 0.09
CA SER A 97 -16.19 6.01 -0.32
C SER A 97 -15.07 5.17 0.29
N MET A 98 -13.89 5.76 0.50
CA MET A 98 -12.80 5.13 1.23
C MET A 98 -13.16 4.88 2.70
N ALA A 99 -13.75 5.88 3.37
CA ALA A 99 -14.20 5.76 4.77
C ALA A 99 -15.26 4.66 4.91
N GLU A 100 -16.28 4.66 4.07
CA GLU A 100 -17.34 3.63 4.05
C GLU A 100 -16.78 2.23 3.84
N ARG A 101 -15.80 2.08 2.91
CA ARG A 101 -15.17 0.79 2.66
C ARG A 101 -14.34 0.32 3.83
N ALA A 102 -13.52 1.19 4.40
CA ALA A 102 -12.66 0.87 5.54
C ALA A 102 -13.51 0.45 6.76
N GLU A 103 -14.63 1.14 7.02
CA GLU A 103 -15.59 0.77 8.07
C GLU A 103 -16.23 -0.58 7.78
N LYS A 104 -16.80 -0.76 6.60
CA LYS A 104 -17.50 -1.99 6.19
C LYS A 104 -16.63 -3.23 6.27
N LYS A 105 -15.34 -3.11 5.91
CA LYS A 105 -14.36 -4.20 5.87
C LYS A 105 -13.56 -4.33 7.17
N ASN A 106 -13.74 -3.40 8.13
CA ASN A 106 -12.97 -3.34 9.37
C ASN A 106 -11.46 -3.32 9.08
N TYR A 107 -11.00 -2.33 8.32
CA TYR A 107 -9.56 -2.18 8.04
C TYR A 107 -8.78 -2.05 9.34
N PRO A 108 -7.74 -2.87 9.57
CA PRO A 108 -6.92 -2.80 10.78
C PRO A 108 -5.80 -1.76 10.67
N PHE A 109 -5.76 -0.96 9.63
CA PHE A 109 -4.74 0.04 9.36
C PHE A 109 -5.34 1.33 8.76
N PRO A 110 -4.63 2.47 8.87
CA PRO A 110 -5.07 3.72 8.27
C PRO A 110 -5.17 3.64 6.74
N TYR A 111 -6.27 4.17 6.20
CA TYR A 111 -6.48 4.33 4.77
C TYR A 111 -6.39 5.81 4.41
N LEU A 112 -5.30 6.21 3.77
CA LEU A 112 -4.90 7.58 3.53
C LEU A 112 -5.24 8.03 2.11
N TYR A 113 -5.59 9.31 1.95
CA TYR A 113 -5.91 9.88 0.66
C TYR A 113 -4.84 10.87 0.20
N ASP A 114 -4.16 10.53 -0.89
CA ASP A 114 -3.17 11.36 -1.60
C ASP A 114 -3.85 12.10 -2.75
N GLU A 115 -4.63 13.15 -2.41
CA GLU A 115 -5.38 13.94 -3.38
C GLU A 115 -4.46 14.64 -4.39
N SER A 116 -3.28 15.08 -3.95
CA SER A 116 -2.30 15.76 -4.81
C SER A 116 -1.57 14.83 -5.75
N GLN A 117 -1.53 13.53 -5.44
CA GLN A 117 -0.73 12.51 -6.13
C GLN A 117 0.79 12.69 -5.99
N ASP A 118 1.23 13.60 -5.10
CA ASP A 118 2.64 13.87 -4.87
C ASP A 118 3.32 12.70 -4.17
N VAL A 119 2.63 12.07 -3.21
CA VAL A 119 3.16 10.90 -2.49
C VAL A 119 3.29 9.72 -3.43
N ALA A 120 2.26 9.42 -4.23
CA ALA A 120 2.34 8.37 -5.25
C ALA A 120 3.49 8.61 -6.24
N THR A 121 3.73 9.87 -6.61
CA THR A 121 4.83 10.27 -7.48
C THR A 121 6.19 10.04 -6.80
N ALA A 122 6.34 10.43 -5.53
CA ALA A 122 7.57 10.27 -4.76
C ALA A 122 7.93 8.78 -4.54
N TYR A 123 6.94 7.94 -4.28
CA TYR A 123 7.10 6.47 -4.19
C TYR A 123 7.28 5.81 -5.57
N ARG A 124 7.13 6.56 -6.65
CA ARG A 124 7.10 6.05 -8.02
C ARG A 124 6.07 4.92 -8.21
N ALA A 125 4.97 5.00 -7.47
CA ALA A 125 3.89 4.03 -7.57
C ALA A 125 3.26 4.07 -8.97
N ALA A 126 3.03 2.91 -9.56
CA ALA A 126 2.52 2.82 -10.93
C ALA A 126 1.17 2.14 -11.03
N CYS A 127 0.88 1.22 -10.12
CA CYS A 127 -0.33 0.40 -10.15
C CYS A 127 -0.99 0.28 -8.77
N THR A 128 -2.15 -0.35 -8.74
CA THR A 128 -2.84 -0.78 -7.53
C THR A 128 -3.22 -2.25 -7.66
N PRO A 129 -2.87 -3.12 -6.68
CA PRO A 129 -2.06 -2.83 -5.50
C PRO A 129 -0.57 -2.70 -5.84
N ASP A 130 0.17 -1.84 -5.11
CA ASP A 130 1.62 -1.73 -5.21
C ASP A 130 2.22 -1.69 -3.79
N PHE A 131 3.16 -2.60 -3.46
CA PHE A 131 3.64 -2.81 -2.11
C PHE A 131 5.08 -2.35 -1.92
N TYR A 132 5.32 -1.69 -0.80
CA TYR A 132 6.63 -1.25 -0.31
C TYR A 132 6.75 -1.64 1.16
N VAL A 133 7.82 -2.35 1.52
CA VAL A 133 8.14 -2.66 2.92
C VAL A 133 9.45 -1.98 3.28
N PHE A 134 9.38 -1.16 4.31
CA PHE A 134 10.52 -0.46 4.88
C PHE A 134 10.90 -1.10 6.20
N ASP A 135 12.20 -1.21 6.46
CA ASP A 135 12.75 -1.68 7.72
C ASP A 135 12.60 -0.65 8.86
N ALA A 136 13.18 -0.93 10.01
CA ALA A 136 13.17 -0.04 11.18
C ALA A 136 13.86 1.31 10.93
N ASP A 137 14.84 1.37 10.03
CA ASP A 137 15.53 2.59 9.61
C ASP A 137 14.80 3.33 8.46
N ARG A 138 13.66 2.81 8.05
CA ARG A 138 12.86 3.31 6.90
C ARG A 138 13.60 3.22 5.57
N ALA A 139 14.52 2.25 5.44
CA ALA A 139 15.08 1.87 4.16
C ALA A 139 14.22 0.79 3.49
N LEU A 140 14.04 0.90 2.17
CA LEU A 140 13.23 -0.03 1.39
C LEU A 140 13.87 -1.42 1.36
N ALA A 141 13.23 -2.38 2.02
CA ALA A 141 13.67 -3.78 2.10
C ALA A 141 12.96 -4.67 1.06
N TYR A 142 11.68 -4.38 0.76
CA TYR A 142 10.91 -5.13 -0.22
C TYR A 142 10.00 -4.19 -1.03
N ARG A 143 9.96 -4.43 -2.32
CA ARG A 143 8.93 -3.90 -3.21
C ARG A 143 8.54 -5.02 -4.15
N GLY A 144 7.25 -5.19 -4.32
CA GLY A 144 6.80 -6.31 -5.14
C GLY A 144 5.34 -6.65 -4.94
N ARG A 145 4.98 -7.83 -5.42
CA ARG A 145 3.61 -8.31 -5.40
C ARG A 145 3.21 -8.89 -4.03
N PHE A 146 1.92 -8.94 -3.78
CA PHE A 146 1.36 -9.61 -2.61
C PHE A 146 1.59 -11.13 -2.64
N ASP A 147 1.26 -11.74 -3.78
CA ASP A 147 1.51 -13.13 -4.14
C ASP A 147 1.38 -13.33 -5.67
N GLU A 148 1.47 -14.57 -6.14
CA GLU A 148 1.37 -14.91 -7.55
C GLU A 148 -0.07 -14.95 -8.10
N THR A 149 -1.08 -14.87 -7.23
CA THR A 149 -2.49 -15.03 -7.64
C THR A 149 -3.01 -13.83 -8.43
N ARG A 150 -4.10 -14.02 -9.12
CA ARG A 150 -4.75 -13.00 -9.96
C ARG A 150 -6.26 -13.11 -9.83
N PRO A 151 -7.02 -12.02 -10.09
CA PRO A 151 -8.47 -12.10 -10.25
C PRO A 151 -8.84 -13.23 -11.22
N ASP A 152 -9.90 -13.96 -10.91
CA ASP A 152 -10.36 -15.14 -11.64
C ASP A 152 -9.45 -16.39 -11.56
N GLY A 153 -8.44 -16.37 -10.69
CA GLY A 153 -7.53 -17.48 -10.40
C GLY A 153 -7.75 -18.10 -9.03
N ALA A 154 -6.66 -18.57 -8.43
CA ALA A 154 -6.67 -19.07 -7.04
C ALA A 154 -6.89 -17.93 -6.04
N ASP A 155 -7.38 -18.25 -4.85
CA ASP A 155 -7.56 -17.29 -3.77
C ASP A 155 -6.22 -16.66 -3.35
N ALA A 156 -6.26 -15.38 -3.03
CA ALA A 156 -5.10 -14.66 -2.54
C ALA A 156 -4.70 -15.13 -1.13
N HIS A 157 -3.40 -15.19 -0.88
CA HIS A 157 -2.86 -15.68 0.38
C HIS A 157 -1.67 -14.89 0.94
N GLY A 158 -1.12 -13.94 0.17
CA GLY A 158 -0.04 -13.05 0.57
C GLY A 158 1.31 -13.73 0.77
N GLY A 159 1.59 -14.81 0.03
CA GLY A 159 2.79 -15.62 0.23
C GLY A 159 4.10 -14.86 0.08
N ASP A 160 4.23 -14.01 -0.94
CA ASP A 160 5.46 -13.25 -1.20
C ASP A 160 5.65 -12.15 -0.13
N LEU A 161 4.59 -11.41 0.23
CA LEU A 161 4.66 -10.39 1.27
C LEU A 161 4.98 -10.98 2.64
N LYS A 162 4.33 -12.09 3.01
CA LYS A 162 4.61 -12.80 4.28
C LYS A 162 6.05 -13.27 4.35
N HIS A 163 6.55 -13.89 3.28
CA HIS A 163 7.94 -14.36 3.23
C HIS A 163 8.92 -13.20 3.40
N ALA A 164 8.70 -12.08 2.71
CA ALA A 164 9.54 -10.90 2.86
C ALA A 164 9.51 -10.34 4.30
N LEU A 165 8.33 -10.26 4.92
CA LEU A 165 8.19 -9.81 6.30
C LEU A 165 8.85 -10.77 7.30
N ASP A 166 8.74 -12.08 7.09
CA ASP A 166 9.40 -13.07 7.95
C ASP A 166 10.91 -12.96 7.86
N GLU A 167 11.51 -12.91 6.66
CA GLU A 167 12.95 -12.70 6.49
C GLU A 167 13.42 -11.38 7.15
N LEU A 168 12.67 -10.28 6.93
CA LEU A 168 13.02 -8.99 7.51
C LEU A 168 13.02 -9.00 9.03
N LEU A 169 11.99 -9.56 9.66
CA LEU A 169 11.85 -9.61 11.11
C LEU A 169 12.82 -10.61 11.78
N GLU A 170 13.20 -11.69 11.09
CA GLU A 170 14.06 -12.74 11.63
C GLU A 170 15.55 -12.48 11.37
N ALA A 171 15.88 -11.99 10.17
CA ALA A 171 17.27 -11.82 9.72
C ALA A 171 17.68 -10.35 9.51
N GLY A 172 16.74 -9.41 9.53
CA GLY A 172 17.00 -7.99 9.28
C GLY A 172 17.20 -7.63 7.81
N GLU A 173 17.03 -8.59 6.90
CA GLU A 173 17.18 -8.36 5.47
C GLU A 173 16.25 -9.27 4.67
N VAL A 174 15.85 -8.84 3.47
CA VAL A 174 15.03 -9.62 2.54
C VAL A 174 15.93 -10.15 1.42
N THR A 175 16.06 -11.47 1.35
CA THR A 175 16.96 -12.14 0.39
C THR A 175 16.21 -12.81 -0.77
N MET A 176 14.92 -13.02 -0.64
CA MET A 176 14.11 -13.63 -1.68
C MET A 176 14.10 -12.82 -3.00
N GLU A 177 13.89 -13.50 -4.13
CA GLU A 177 13.69 -12.85 -5.42
C GLU A 177 12.41 -12.01 -5.39
N GLN A 178 12.55 -10.71 -5.59
CA GLN A 178 11.42 -9.77 -5.57
C GLN A 178 10.84 -9.61 -6.98
N ARG A 179 9.54 -9.81 -7.10
CA ARG A 179 8.80 -9.74 -8.35
C ARG A 179 7.85 -8.56 -8.36
N PRO A 180 7.69 -7.83 -9.48
CA PRO A 180 6.86 -6.64 -9.52
C PRO A 180 5.40 -6.94 -9.17
N SER A 181 4.75 -6.00 -8.51
CA SER A 181 3.29 -5.94 -8.43
C SER A 181 2.71 -5.79 -9.83
N MET A 182 1.51 -6.30 -10.02
CA MET A 182 0.75 -6.15 -11.25
C MET A 182 -0.69 -5.78 -10.91
N GLY A 183 -1.20 -4.72 -11.52
CA GLY A 183 -2.56 -4.28 -11.25
C GLY A 183 -3.06 -3.22 -12.21
N CYS A 184 -4.10 -2.52 -11.80
CA CYS A 184 -4.61 -1.39 -12.57
C CYS A 184 -3.66 -0.20 -12.42
N ASN A 185 -3.41 0.54 -13.51
CA ASN A 185 -2.66 1.79 -13.40
C ASN A 185 -3.35 2.77 -12.43
N ILE A 186 -2.58 3.56 -11.69
CA ILE A 186 -3.07 4.70 -10.92
C ILE A 186 -3.81 5.66 -11.87
N LYS A 187 -4.93 6.18 -11.40
CA LYS A 187 -5.75 7.12 -12.19
C LYS A 187 -5.25 8.54 -11.93
N TRP A 188 -4.21 8.90 -12.68
CA TRP A 188 -3.61 10.23 -12.59
C TRP A 188 -4.58 11.32 -13.05
N LYS A 189 -4.53 12.47 -12.37
CA LYS A 189 -5.20 13.69 -12.82
C LYS A 189 -4.62 14.12 -14.16
N PRO A 190 -5.39 14.78 -15.01
CA PRO A 190 -4.87 15.33 -16.26
C PRO A 190 -3.60 16.16 -16.03
N GLU A 191 -2.58 15.95 -16.86
CA GLU A 191 -1.29 16.67 -16.81
C GLU A 191 -0.41 16.40 -15.56
N GLN A 192 -0.83 15.49 -14.65
CA GLN A 192 -0.04 15.13 -13.46
C GLN A 192 0.60 13.73 -13.56
N ALA A 193 0.32 12.97 -14.60
CA ALA A 193 0.94 11.66 -14.77
C ALA A 193 2.47 11.77 -14.85
N PRO A 194 3.21 11.16 -13.91
CA PRO A 194 4.67 11.24 -13.94
C PRO A 194 5.25 10.41 -15.09
N ALA A 195 6.48 10.70 -15.48
CA ALA A 195 7.13 10.03 -16.62
C ALA A 195 7.23 8.51 -16.47
N HIS A 196 7.26 7.99 -15.23
CA HIS A 196 7.30 6.56 -14.96
C HIS A 196 5.93 5.86 -15.10
N ALA A 197 4.85 6.61 -15.21
CA ALA A 197 3.49 6.10 -15.36
C ALA A 197 3.03 5.99 -16.83
N SER A 198 3.96 6.26 -17.78
CA SER A 198 3.70 6.30 -19.23
C SER A 198 3.91 4.94 -19.87
#